data_e59dbd3abca57cdcdb8b1d1f2dfbc8dc
#
_entry.id   e59dbd3abca57cdcdb8b1d1f2dfbc8dc
#
_cell.length_a   1.000
_cell.length_b   1.000
_cell.length_c   1.000
_cell.angle_alpha   90.00
_cell.angle_beta   90.00
_cell.angle_gamma   90.00
#
_symmetry.space_group_name_H-M   'P 1'
#
loop_
_entity.id
_entity.type
_entity.pdbx_description
1 polymer ?
#
loop_
_entity_poly.entity_id
_entity_poly.type
_entity_poly.pdbx_seq_one_letter_code
_entity_poly.pdbx_strand_id
1 'polypeptide(L)'
;MENIIVGGAWPYANGSLHIGHIAALLPGDVLARYFRAKGNCVFYVSGSDCHGTPITIRAKQENSTPEVISEHYHKEFCDVFKKLGFSYDLYTKTSDPRHKEFVSKFHKRLYNSDYIEERTVKQAFCPACKKV
;
A
#
# COMPACT_ATOMS: atom_id res chain seq x y z
N MET A 1 11.28 -21.61 18.50
CA MET A 1 10.37 -20.46 18.31
C MET A 1 11.14 -19.40 17.55
N GLU A 2 10.66 -19.02 16.37
CA GLU A 2 11.29 -18.04 15.49
C GLU A 2 10.43 -16.78 15.40
N ASN A 3 11.05 -15.65 15.09
CA ASN A 3 10.35 -14.41 14.76
C ASN A 3 10.20 -14.34 13.25
N ILE A 4 8.96 -14.31 12.76
CA ILE A 4 8.62 -14.36 11.34
C ILE A 4 7.81 -13.12 10.97
N ILE A 5 8.21 -12.44 9.90
CA ILE A 5 7.42 -11.34 9.31
C ILE A 5 6.83 -11.86 8.02
N VAL A 6 5.51 -11.77 7.89
CA VAL A 6 4.77 -12.03 6.65
C VAL A 6 4.28 -10.70 6.10
N GLY A 7 4.73 -10.34 4.90
CA GLY A 7 4.32 -9.12 4.20
C GLY A 7 3.23 -9.43 3.18
N GLY A 8 2.07 -8.80 3.29
CA GLY A 8 1.05 -8.82 2.25
C GLY A 8 1.30 -7.75 1.17
N ALA A 9 0.77 -7.98 -0.04
CA ALA A 9 0.75 -6.94 -1.07
C ALA A 9 -0.10 -5.74 -0.63
N TRP A 10 0.23 -4.55 -1.15
CA TRP A 10 -0.46 -3.30 -0.81
C TRP A 10 -1.33 -2.86 -1.98
N PRO A 11 -2.65 -3.11 -1.95
CA PRO A 11 -3.55 -2.69 -3.01
C PRO A 11 -3.68 -1.16 -3.07
N TYR A 12 -3.80 -0.63 -4.30
CA TYR A 12 -4.10 0.79 -4.50
C TYR A 12 -5.49 1.14 -3.98
N ALA A 13 -5.55 2.19 -3.16
CA ALA A 13 -6.81 2.69 -2.59
C ALA A 13 -7.56 3.62 -3.58
N ASN A 14 -7.92 3.08 -4.75
CA ASN A 14 -8.58 3.81 -5.84
C ASN A 14 -9.87 3.15 -6.35
N GLY A 15 -10.33 2.10 -5.71
CA GLY A 15 -11.52 1.34 -6.06
C GLY A 15 -11.73 0.18 -5.10
N SER A 16 -12.94 -0.39 -5.07
CA SER A 16 -13.29 -1.51 -4.20
C SER A 16 -12.44 -2.76 -4.49
N LEU A 17 -12.20 -3.55 -3.44
CA LEU A 17 -11.55 -4.85 -3.59
C LEU A 17 -12.45 -5.80 -4.40
N HIS A 18 -11.83 -6.62 -5.22
CA HIS A 18 -12.48 -7.71 -5.92
C HIS A 18 -11.81 -9.05 -5.57
N ILE A 19 -12.40 -10.15 -6.02
CA ILE A 19 -11.92 -11.50 -5.69
C ILE A 19 -10.45 -11.73 -6.03
N GLY A 20 -9.92 -11.09 -7.07
CA GLY A 20 -8.51 -11.17 -7.43
C GLY A 20 -7.58 -10.58 -6.37
N HIS A 21 -7.96 -9.48 -5.71
CA HIS A 21 -7.21 -8.94 -4.58
C HIS A 21 -7.22 -9.91 -3.40
N ILE A 22 -8.38 -10.50 -3.11
CA ILE A 22 -8.50 -11.45 -2.01
C ILE A 22 -7.66 -12.71 -2.29
N ALA A 23 -7.72 -13.24 -3.51
CA ALA A 23 -6.94 -14.40 -3.91
C ALA A 23 -5.41 -14.15 -3.82
N ALA A 24 -4.95 -12.93 -4.11
CA ALA A 24 -3.54 -12.56 -3.99
C ALA A 24 -3.06 -12.41 -2.54
N LEU A 25 -3.95 -12.00 -1.62
CA LEU A 25 -3.60 -11.72 -0.23
C LEU A 25 -3.83 -12.92 0.71
N LEU A 26 -4.79 -13.79 0.37
CA LEU A 26 -5.15 -14.95 1.17
C LEU A 26 -3.96 -15.91 1.48
N PRO A 27 -3.03 -16.19 0.55
CA PRO A 27 -1.87 -17.04 0.86
C PRO A 27 -1.02 -16.51 2.02
N GLY A 28 -0.89 -15.17 2.16
CA GLY A 28 -0.19 -14.56 3.30
C GLY A 28 -0.88 -14.83 4.63
N ASP A 29 -2.20 -14.77 4.68
CA ASP A 29 -2.99 -15.07 5.88
C ASP A 29 -2.86 -16.55 6.27
N VAL A 30 -2.96 -17.45 5.29
CA VAL A 30 -2.77 -18.90 5.51
C VAL A 30 -1.37 -19.18 6.07
N LEU A 31 -0.34 -18.57 5.49
CA LEU A 31 1.04 -18.74 5.92
C LEU A 31 1.25 -18.21 7.36
N ALA A 32 0.72 -17.04 7.66
CA ALA A 32 0.81 -16.46 9.01
C ALA A 32 0.14 -17.38 10.05
N ARG A 33 -1.06 -17.88 9.76
CA ARG A 33 -1.77 -18.84 10.64
C ARG A 33 -1.01 -20.14 10.81
N TYR A 34 -0.44 -20.69 9.74
CA TYR A 34 0.35 -21.91 9.79
C TYR A 34 1.55 -21.76 10.74
N PHE A 35 2.33 -20.71 10.61
CA PHE A 35 3.49 -20.51 11.47
C PHE A 35 3.12 -20.19 12.92
N ARG A 36 2.02 -19.48 13.16
CA ARG A 36 1.48 -19.28 14.52
C ARG A 36 1.06 -20.62 15.14
N ALA A 37 0.39 -21.47 14.39
CA ALA A 37 0.00 -22.83 14.86
C ALA A 37 1.21 -23.71 15.18
N LYS A 38 2.38 -23.46 14.55
CA LYS A 38 3.64 -24.12 14.89
C LYS A 38 4.36 -23.52 16.09
N GLY A 39 3.77 -22.55 16.78
CA GLY A 39 4.34 -21.93 17.97
C GLY A 39 5.38 -20.83 17.70
N ASN A 40 5.43 -20.27 16.49
CA ASN A 40 6.30 -19.14 16.17
C ASN A 40 5.65 -17.79 16.48
N CYS A 41 6.49 -16.80 16.76
CA CYS A 41 6.05 -15.39 16.84
C CYS A 41 5.93 -14.82 15.44
N VAL A 42 4.70 -14.56 14.97
CA VAL A 42 4.46 -14.11 13.60
C VAL A 42 3.84 -12.73 13.59
N PHE A 43 4.43 -11.84 12.80
CA PHE A 43 3.89 -10.52 12.49
C PHE A 43 3.42 -10.49 11.04
N TYR A 44 2.10 -10.45 10.81
CA TYR A 44 1.51 -10.34 9.49
C TYR A 44 1.05 -8.92 9.23
N VAL A 45 1.68 -8.27 8.24
CA VAL A 45 1.50 -6.85 7.95
C VAL A 45 1.13 -6.61 6.50
N SER A 46 0.27 -5.65 6.25
CA SER A 46 -0.07 -5.12 4.94
C SER A 46 -0.62 -3.70 5.08
N GLY A 47 -1.11 -3.14 3.99
CA GLY A 47 -1.72 -1.82 4.01
C GLY A 47 -2.26 -1.40 2.64
N SER A 48 -2.84 -0.21 2.60
CA SER A 48 -3.32 0.42 1.38
C SER A 48 -2.25 1.32 0.78
N ASP A 49 -1.99 1.19 -0.52
CA ASP A 49 -1.20 2.17 -1.26
C ASP A 49 -2.07 3.38 -1.59
N CYS A 50 -1.74 4.52 -0.98
CA CYS A 50 -2.51 5.76 -1.06
C CYS A 50 -1.90 6.79 -2.02
N HIS A 51 -0.87 6.42 -2.78
CA HIS A 51 -0.18 7.32 -3.69
C HIS A 51 -0.19 6.78 -5.12
N GLY A 52 -0.04 7.68 -6.08
CA GLY A 52 0.11 7.33 -7.48
C GLY A 52 -0.98 7.88 -8.40
N THR A 53 -0.70 7.83 -9.70
CA THR A 53 -1.55 8.35 -10.78
C THR A 53 -2.98 7.79 -10.77
N PRO A 54 -3.23 6.49 -10.51
CA PRO A 54 -4.60 5.96 -10.49
C PRO A 54 -5.52 6.66 -9.50
N ILE A 55 -5.02 6.99 -8.31
CA ILE A 55 -5.79 7.69 -7.27
C ILE A 55 -6.09 9.13 -7.71
N THR A 56 -5.09 9.82 -8.29
CA THR A 56 -5.27 11.17 -8.81
C THR A 56 -6.30 11.24 -9.95
N ILE A 57 -6.30 10.25 -10.85
CA ILE A 57 -7.30 10.15 -11.93
C ILE A 57 -8.69 9.95 -11.33
N ARG A 58 -8.84 9.03 -10.39
CA ARG A 58 -10.11 8.75 -9.73
C ARG A 58 -10.64 9.99 -8.99
N ALA A 59 -9.79 10.69 -8.27
CA ALA A 59 -10.14 11.92 -7.58
C ALA A 59 -10.69 12.99 -8.55
N LYS A 60 -10.08 13.15 -9.73
CA LYS A 60 -10.58 14.06 -10.76
C LYS A 60 -11.94 13.63 -11.32
N GLN A 61 -12.16 12.34 -11.54
CA GLN A 61 -13.44 11.81 -12.03
C GLN A 61 -14.58 12.04 -11.03
N GLU A 62 -14.29 11.99 -9.75
CA GLU A 62 -15.27 12.16 -8.66
C GLU A 62 -15.32 13.60 -8.10
N ASN A 63 -14.63 14.57 -8.73
CA ASN A 63 -14.53 15.95 -8.23
C ASN A 63 -14.09 16.01 -6.75
N SER A 64 -13.12 15.19 -6.38
CA SER A 64 -12.63 15.00 -5.03
C SER A 64 -11.11 15.16 -4.96
N THR A 65 -10.52 14.95 -3.79
CA THR A 65 -9.06 14.96 -3.62
C THR A 65 -8.51 13.55 -3.49
N PRO A 66 -7.23 13.31 -3.85
CA PRO A 66 -6.59 12.01 -3.69
C PRO A 66 -6.66 11.48 -2.25
N GLU A 67 -6.56 12.36 -1.27
CA GLU A 67 -6.63 12.02 0.16
C GLU A 67 -8.00 11.46 0.53
N VAL A 68 -9.09 12.12 0.08
CA VAL A 68 -10.46 11.68 0.34
C VAL A 68 -10.73 10.33 -0.30
N ILE A 69 -10.31 10.15 -1.56
CA ILE A 69 -10.47 8.87 -2.28
C ILE A 69 -9.72 7.75 -1.56
N SER A 70 -8.44 7.96 -1.27
CA SER A 70 -7.62 6.92 -0.65
C SER A 70 -8.07 6.57 0.77
N GLU A 71 -8.54 7.57 1.54
CA GLU A 71 -9.09 7.33 2.88
C GLU A 71 -10.39 6.53 2.84
N HIS A 72 -11.27 6.83 1.89
CA HIS A 72 -12.52 6.10 1.68
C HIS A 72 -12.26 4.62 1.42
N TYR A 73 -11.43 4.31 0.40
CA TYR A 73 -11.14 2.92 0.06
C TYR A 73 -10.29 2.20 1.10
N HIS A 74 -9.38 2.90 1.79
CA HIS A 74 -8.66 2.32 2.93
C HIS A 74 -9.61 1.80 4.02
N LYS A 75 -10.61 2.60 4.39
CA LYS A 75 -11.63 2.19 5.37
C LYS A 75 -12.44 0.99 4.88
N GLU A 76 -12.86 1.03 3.61
CA GLU A 76 -13.57 -0.10 2.99
C GLU A 76 -12.72 -1.38 3.03
N PHE A 77 -11.41 -1.30 2.71
CA PHE A 77 -10.50 -2.45 2.76
C PHE A 77 -10.39 -3.02 4.16
N CYS A 78 -10.21 -2.16 5.17
CA CYS A 78 -10.18 -2.59 6.57
C CYS A 78 -11.45 -3.38 6.95
N ASP A 79 -12.62 -2.89 6.55
CA ASP A 79 -13.89 -3.54 6.83
C ASP A 79 -14.04 -4.88 6.10
N VAL A 80 -13.63 -4.95 4.83
CA VAL A 80 -13.64 -6.19 4.04
C VAL A 80 -12.73 -7.25 4.66
N PHE A 81 -11.48 -6.90 4.97
CA PHE A 81 -10.54 -7.84 5.57
C PHE A 81 -10.99 -8.32 6.95
N LYS A 82 -11.57 -7.43 7.74
CA LYS A 82 -12.17 -7.79 9.04
C LYS A 82 -13.33 -8.78 8.86
N LYS A 83 -14.25 -8.54 7.92
CA LYS A 83 -15.39 -9.44 7.63
C LYS A 83 -14.95 -10.79 7.10
N LEU A 84 -13.86 -10.83 6.32
CA LEU A 84 -13.27 -12.07 5.81
C LEU A 84 -12.39 -12.78 6.85
N GLY A 85 -12.16 -12.18 8.00
CA GLY A 85 -11.39 -12.78 9.08
C GLY A 85 -9.88 -12.82 8.82
N PHE A 86 -9.33 -11.93 8.00
CA PHE A 86 -7.88 -11.81 7.82
C PHE A 86 -7.19 -11.51 9.15
N SER A 87 -6.10 -12.20 9.43
CA SER A 87 -5.40 -12.15 10.72
C SER A 87 -4.21 -11.18 10.73
N TYR A 88 -4.34 -10.04 10.06
CA TYR A 88 -3.32 -8.99 10.12
C TYR A 88 -3.08 -8.52 11.55
N ASP A 89 -1.81 -8.44 11.95
CA ASP A 89 -1.40 -7.74 13.19
C ASP A 89 -1.40 -6.22 12.95
N LEU A 90 -1.07 -5.81 11.72
CA LEU A 90 -1.13 -4.42 11.30
C LEU A 90 -1.60 -4.32 9.84
N TYR A 91 -2.73 -3.66 9.63
CA TYR A 91 -3.14 -3.18 8.31
C TYR A 91 -3.14 -1.64 8.34
N THR A 92 -2.20 -1.03 7.64
CA THR A 92 -1.96 0.42 7.66
C THR A 92 -2.13 1.05 6.27
N LYS A 93 -1.58 2.24 6.05
CA LYS A 93 -1.64 2.95 4.77
C LYS A 93 -0.36 3.74 4.52
N THR A 94 0.04 3.90 3.26
CA THR A 94 1.25 4.65 2.89
C THR A 94 1.13 6.15 3.21
N SER A 95 -0.09 6.67 3.39
CA SER A 95 -0.36 8.05 3.83
C SER A 95 -0.24 8.26 5.35
N ASP A 96 -0.01 7.21 6.15
CA ASP A 96 0.21 7.34 7.61
C ASP A 96 1.44 8.22 7.88
N PRO A 97 1.35 9.21 8.79
CA PRO A 97 2.46 10.12 9.08
C PRO A 97 3.76 9.41 9.49
N ARG A 98 3.65 8.31 10.26
CA ARG A 98 4.82 7.51 10.70
C ARG A 98 5.49 6.83 9.51
N HIS A 99 4.69 6.32 8.55
CA HIS A 99 5.20 5.73 7.33
C HIS A 99 5.93 6.79 6.49
N LYS A 100 5.32 7.96 6.28
CA LYS A 100 5.93 9.09 5.55
C LYS A 100 7.25 9.54 6.19
N GLU A 101 7.29 9.65 7.50
CA GLU A 101 8.50 10.02 8.24
C GLU A 101 9.63 8.98 8.03
N PHE A 102 9.30 7.71 8.18
CA PHE A 102 10.26 6.61 7.97
C PHE A 102 10.81 6.61 6.55
N VAL A 103 9.93 6.64 5.55
CA VAL A 103 10.32 6.63 4.12
C VAL A 103 11.18 7.85 3.78
N SER A 104 10.83 9.04 4.29
CA SER A 104 11.62 10.25 4.06
C SER A 104 13.02 10.15 4.66
N LYS A 105 13.16 9.62 5.87
CA LYS A 105 14.46 9.40 6.53
C LYS A 105 15.29 8.35 5.76
N PHE A 106 14.64 7.26 5.35
CA PHE A 106 15.28 6.18 4.61
C PHE A 106 15.77 6.67 3.23
N HIS A 107 14.92 7.38 2.49
CA HIS A 107 15.27 7.97 1.20
C HIS A 107 16.47 8.93 1.30
N LYS A 108 16.46 9.85 2.29
CA LYS A 108 17.59 10.76 2.53
C LYS A 108 18.89 10.00 2.81
N ARG A 109 18.82 8.89 3.55
CA ARG A 109 20.00 8.07 3.81
C ARG A 109 20.54 7.42 2.54
N LEU A 110 19.66 6.90 1.67
CA LEU A 110 20.08 6.33 0.38
C LEU A 110 20.69 7.40 -0.53
N TYR A 111 20.09 8.58 -0.61
CA TYR A 111 20.59 9.69 -1.40
C TYR A 111 22.00 10.11 -0.94
N ASN A 112 22.20 10.25 0.37
CA ASN A 112 23.50 10.64 0.93
C ASN A 112 24.57 9.52 0.87
N SER A 113 24.20 8.32 0.44
CA SER A 113 25.11 7.16 0.32
C SER A 113 25.36 6.77 -1.14
N ASP A 114 25.12 7.67 -2.07
CA ASP A 114 25.34 7.51 -3.52
C ASP A 114 24.60 6.33 -4.18
N TYR A 115 23.49 5.87 -3.56
CA TYR A 115 22.62 4.84 -4.16
C TYR A 115 21.56 5.40 -5.12
N ILE A 116 21.43 6.72 -5.19
CA ILE A 116 20.44 7.41 -6.02
C ILE A 116 21.15 8.34 -6.99
N GLU A 117 20.81 8.19 -8.27
CA GLU A 117 21.26 9.08 -9.35
C GLU A 117 20.11 9.93 -9.87
N GLU A 118 20.39 11.18 -10.19
CA GLU A 118 19.45 12.04 -10.92
C GLU A 118 19.61 11.84 -12.43
N ARG A 119 18.51 11.53 -13.12
CA ARG A 119 18.50 11.38 -14.58
C ARG A 119 17.37 12.17 -15.20
N THR A 120 17.70 12.92 -16.26
CA THR A 120 16.70 13.58 -17.08
C THR A 120 16.13 12.59 -18.09
N VAL A 121 14.81 12.41 -18.11
CA VAL A 121 14.12 11.57 -19.10
C VAL A 121 13.17 12.41 -19.94
N LYS A 122 13.05 12.08 -21.23
CA LYS A 122 12.08 12.70 -22.12
C LYS A 122 10.73 11.99 -21.96
N GLN A 123 9.68 12.77 -21.74
CA GLN A 123 8.31 12.25 -21.67
C GLN A 123 7.44 12.92 -22.71
N ALA A 124 6.43 12.22 -23.20
CA ALA A 124 5.45 12.79 -24.10
C ALA A 124 4.58 13.80 -23.33
N PHE A 125 4.51 15.03 -23.80
CA PHE A 125 3.72 16.10 -23.22
C PHE A 125 2.65 16.55 -24.22
N CYS A 126 1.39 16.58 -23.79
CA CYS A 126 0.31 17.11 -24.62
C CYS A 126 0.14 18.63 -24.37
N PRO A 127 0.45 19.50 -25.38
CA PRO A 127 0.34 20.94 -25.19
C PRO A 127 -1.12 21.42 -25.06
N ALA A 128 -2.09 20.67 -25.60
CA ALA A 128 -3.50 21.03 -25.53
C ALA A 128 -4.10 20.82 -24.14
N CYS A 129 -3.85 19.67 -23.52
CA CYS A 129 -4.34 19.38 -22.17
C CYS A 129 -3.33 19.66 -21.06
N LYS A 130 -2.12 20.12 -21.42
CA LYS A 130 -1.01 20.45 -20.50
C LYS A 130 -0.69 19.33 -19.51
N LYS A 131 -0.66 18.08 -20.01
CA LYS A 131 -0.38 16.87 -19.21
C LYS A 131 0.74 16.06 -19.84
N VAL A 132 1.47 15.36 -18.98
CA VAL A 132 2.41 14.29 -19.32
C VAL A 132 1.65 12.98 -19.33
#